data_9f0f37fcac1439c75b27272677bda73c
#
_entry.id   9f0f37fcac1439c75b27272677bda73c
#
_cell.length_a   1.000
_cell.length_b   1.000
_cell.length_c   1.000
_cell.angle_alpha   90.00
_cell.angle_beta   90.00
_cell.angle_gamma   90.00
#
_symmetry.space_group_name_H-M   'P 1'
#
loop_
_entity.id
_entity.type
_entity.pdbx_description
1 polymer ?
#
loop_
_entity_poly.entity_id
_entity_poly.type
_entity_poly.pdbx_seq_one_letter_code
_entity_poly.pdbx_strand_id
1 'polypeptide(L)'
;SFPTRRSSDLLKQSLAYDKRNIRARNLLGLVYFETGEVVAALSEWVISKNIQKNRNLASEYIARLQANQNKLETINESIKKYNNALAMCREGHEDMAAIRLKKILSQNPKLIKGYHLLALIQMKNQEWNKARRTLKKAARIDKTNTTTLRFLREVDEQTGVTTKMEKRRKGLFGNEKNENDNISGEIVVRPSSYKERSKISLFFTTVLGFAAGAAAFWLLVLPAVKQDIYRQANQQIIQ
;
A
#
# COMPACT_ATOMS: atom_id res chain seq x y z
N SER A 1 14.09 -7.12 12.17
CA SER A 1 13.82 -5.85 11.47
C SER A 1 13.64 -4.75 12.50
N PHE A 2 14.57 -3.82 12.54
CA PHE A 2 14.52 -2.66 13.44
C PHE A 2 13.27 -1.81 13.14
N PRO A 3 12.62 -1.22 14.15
CA PRO A 3 11.53 -0.26 13.96
C PRO A 3 12.13 1.04 13.40
N THR A 4 12.09 1.19 12.08
CA THR A 4 12.86 2.17 11.31
C THR A 4 12.52 3.63 11.60
N ARG A 5 11.33 3.95 12.09
CA ARG A 5 10.90 5.35 12.29
C ARG A 5 11.28 5.95 13.64
N ARG A 6 11.02 5.22 14.73
CA ARG A 6 11.54 5.67 16.03
C ARG A 6 13.05 5.84 15.95
N SER A 7 13.71 4.98 15.15
CA SER A 7 15.15 5.06 14.93
C SER A 7 15.56 6.33 14.19
N SER A 8 14.95 6.71 13.06
CA SER A 8 15.34 7.90 12.31
C SER A 8 15.05 9.19 13.08
N ASP A 9 13.89 9.29 13.74
CA ASP A 9 13.52 10.47 14.51
C ASP A 9 14.38 10.60 15.78
N LEU A 10 14.64 9.48 16.46
CA LEU A 10 15.55 9.44 17.62
C LEU A 10 16.99 9.79 17.21
N LEU A 11 17.45 9.30 16.06
CA LEU A 11 18.77 9.62 15.54
C LEU A 11 18.89 11.11 15.17
N LYS A 12 17.87 11.69 14.54
CA LYS A 12 17.81 13.14 14.28
C LYS A 12 17.79 13.95 15.58
N GLN A 13 17.03 13.50 16.57
CA GLN A 13 17.00 14.13 17.87
C GLN A 13 18.35 14.01 18.57
N SER A 14 19.01 12.86 18.53
CA SER A 14 20.38 12.68 19.03
C SER A 14 21.35 13.66 18.34
N LEU A 15 21.23 13.85 17.02
CA LEU A 15 22.05 14.78 16.26
C LEU A 15 21.70 16.26 16.50
N ALA A 16 20.50 16.55 16.99
CA ALA A 16 20.14 17.90 17.43
C ALA A 16 20.84 18.26 18.74
N TYR A 17 21.04 17.30 19.65
CA TYR A 17 21.79 17.48 20.89
C TYR A 17 23.31 17.46 20.64
N ASP A 18 23.79 16.48 19.86
CA ASP A 18 25.21 16.36 19.53
C ASP A 18 25.40 16.15 18.02
N LYS A 19 25.68 17.25 17.33
CA LYS A 19 25.93 17.27 15.87
C LYS A 19 27.17 16.47 15.45
N ARG A 20 28.07 16.17 16.40
CA ARG A 20 29.31 15.40 16.16
C ARG A 20 29.18 13.91 16.45
N ASN A 21 28.00 13.44 16.84
CA ASN A 21 27.76 12.03 17.12
C ASN A 21 27.87 11.19 15.82
N ILE A 22 29.06 10.63 15.62
CA ILE A 22 29.42 9.85 14.43
C ILE A 22 28.57 8.59 14.32
N ARG A 23 28.30 7.91 15.45
CA ARG A 23 27.49 6.67 15.45
C ARG A 23 26.07 6.96 15.00
N ALA A 24 25.46 8.01 15.51
CA ALA A 24 24.12 8.42 15.10
C ALA A 24 24.05 8.80 13.61
N ARG A 25 25.08 9.52 13.09
CA ARG A 25 25.16 9.87 11.65
C ARG A 25 25.29 8.64 10.77
N ASN A 26 26.19 7.73 11.11
CA ASN A 26 26.41 6.52 10.33
C ASN A 26 25.14 5.67 10.26
N LEU A 27 24.46 5.53 11.40
CA LEU A 27 23.22 4.78 11.47
C LEU A 27 22.07 5.49 10.74
N LEU A 28 21.96 6.81 10.84
CA LEU A 28 20.97 7.59 10.10
C LEU A 28 21.18 7.47 8.58
N GLY A 29 22.45 7.50 8.13
CA GLY A 29 22.80 7.24 6.74
C GLY A 29 22.33 5.86 6.28
N LEU A 30 22.50 4.80 7.09
CA LEU A 30 21.99 3.46 6.76
C LEU A 30 20.46 3.44 6.67
N VAL A 31 19.76 4.10 7.58
CA VAL A 31 18.29 4.20 7.53
C VAL A 31 17.85 4.90 6.25
N TYR A 32 18.48 6.02 5.87
CA TYR A 32 18.18 6.70 4.62
C TYR A 32 18.47 5.82 3.39
N PHE A 33 19.57 5.08 3.41
CA PHE A 33 19.91 4.17 2.32
C PHE A 33 18.86 3.06 2.13
N GLU A 34 18.42 2.44 3.22
CA GLU A 34 17.38 1.41 3.20
C GLU A 34 15.99 1.93 2.75
N THR A 35 15.72 3.21 2.97
CA THR A 35 14.48 3.86 2.53
C THR A 35 14.58 4.50 1.13
N GLY A 36 15.67 4.23 0.40
CA GLY A 36 15.90 4.73 -0.96
C GLY A 36 16.33 6.19 -1.06
N GLU A 37 16.61 6.84 0.08
CA GLU A 37 17.09 8.23 0.14
C GLU A 37 18.63 8.31 0.08
N VAL A 38 19.19 7.84 -1.03
CA VAL A 38 20.65 7.66 -1.15
C VAL A 38 21.44 8.95 -1.01
N VAL A 39 20.92 10.09 -1.51
CA VAL A 39 21.58 11.40 -1.36
C VAL A 39 21.67 11.80 0.11
N ALA A 40 20.58 11.62 0.87
CA ALA A 40 20.58 11.89 2.29
C ALA A 40 21.55 10.96 3.05
N ALA A 41 21.59 9.68 2.66
CA ALA A 41 22.55 8.74 3.23
C ALA A 41 23.99 9.16 3.00
N LEU A 42 24.34 9.50 1.75
CA LEU A 42 25.68 9.99 1.40
C LEU A 42 26.04 11.27 2.14
N SER A 43 25.09 12.21 2.28
CA SER A 43 25.33 13.46 3.03
C SER A 43 25.71 13.17 4.48
N GLU A 44 24.97 12.28 5.17
CA GLU A 44 25.30 11.91 6.56
C GLU A 44 26.66 11.22 6.66
N TRP A 45 26.99 10.30 5.74
CA TRP A 45 28.27 9.60 5.73
C TRP A 45 29.44 10.51 5.40
N VAL A 46 29.30 11.46 4.46
CA VAL A 46 30.33 12.45 4.13
C VAL A 46 30.59 13.37 5.32
N ILE A 47 29.53 13.85 6.00
CA ILE A 47 29.68 14.65 7.20
C ILE A 47 30.38 13.83 8.29
N SER A 48 29.97 12.59 8.50
CA SER A 48 30.60 11.69 9.47
C SER A 48 32.10 11.50 9.20
N LYS A 49 32.45 11.23 7.92
CA LYS A 49 33.85 11.08 7.48
C LYS A 49 34.68 12.33 7.70
N ASN A 50 34.09 13.54 7.49
CA ASN A 50 34.77 14.80 7.73
C ASN A 50 35.01 15.06 9.21
N ILE A 51 34.13 14.63 10.10
CA ILE A 51 34.29 14.75 11.56
C ILE A 51 35.37 13.78 12.05
N GLN A 52 35.36 12.53 11.57
CA GLN A 52 36.34 11.51 11.91
C GLN A 52 36.87 10.82 10.66
N LYS A 53 38.11 11.13 10.28
CA LYS A 53 38.74 10.61 9.05
C LYS A 53 39.15 9.16 9.16
N ASN A 54 39.61 8.72 10.33
CA ASN A 54 40.16 7.39 10.56
C ASN A 54 39.20 6.49 11.33
N ARG A 55 39.20 5.18 11.03
CA ARG A 55 38.37 4.16 11.70
C ARG A 55 36.88 4.51 11.70
N ASN A 56 36.36 4.99 10.58
CA ASN A 56 34.97 5.40 10.45
C ASN A 56 34.27 4.50 9.43
N LEU A 57 33.18 3.83 9.86
CA LEU A 57 32.34 2.97 9.04
C LEU A 57 31.72 3.71 7.83
N ALA A 58 31.52 5.02 7.92
CA ALA A 58 31.06 5.83 6.80
C ALA A 58 31.97 5.70 5.56
N SER A 59 33.30 5.59 5.77
CA SER A 59 34.25 5.39 4.68
C SER A 59 34.02 4.08 3.95
N GLU A 60 33.70 3.01 4.66
CA GLU A 60 33.38 1.70 4.08
C GLU A 60 32.05 1.75 3.30
N TYR A 61 31.03 2.39 3.85
CA TYR A 61 29.73 2.52 3.18
C TYR A 61 29.83 3.31 1.88
N ILE A 62 30.58 4.42 1.90
CA ILE A 62 30.86 5.23 0.71
C ILE A 62 31.64 4.39 -0.32
N ALA A 63 32.72 3.70 0.10
CA ALA A 63 33.53 2.88 -0.79
C ALA A 63 32.72 1.74 -1.43
N ARG A 64 31.90 1.03 -0.65
CA ARG A 64 31.00 -0.02 -1.17
C ARG A 64 30.00 0.52 -2.21
N LEU A 65 29.50 1.73 -2.01
CA LEU A 65 28.61 2.35 -2.96
C LEU A 65 29.35 2.78 -4.23
N GLN A 66 30.55 3.34 -4.10
CA GLN A 66 31.40 3.75 -5.21
C GLN A 66 31.94 2.58 -6.03
N ALA A 67 32.21 1.44 -5.40
CA ALA A 67 32.66 0.23 -6.08
C ALA A 67 31.64 -0.32 -7.11
N ASN A 68 30.36 0.05 -6.98
CA ASN A 68 29.33 -0.36 -7.92
C ASN A 68 28.84 0.84 -8.76
N GLN A 69 29.60 1.17 -9.80
CA GLN A 69 29.35 2.33 -10.65
C GLN A 69 27.98 2.26 -11.35
N ASN A 70 27.57 1.09 -11.81
CA ASN A 70 26.24 0.88 -12.42
C ASN A 70 25.10 1.20 -11.45
N LYS A 71 25.26 0.84 -10.17
CA LYS A 71 24.28 1.14 -9.12
C LYS A 71 24.20 2.63 -8.84
N LEU A 72 25.32 3.33 -8.78
CA LEU A 72 25.37 4.79 -8.61
C LEU A 72 24.70 5.52 -9.77
N GLU A 73 24.98 5.09 -11.00
CA GLU A 73 24.36 5.66 -12.20
C GLU A 73 22.84 5.47 -12.20
N THR A 74 22.37 4.25 -11.93
CA THR A 74 20.93 3.95 -11.79
C THR A 74 20.26 4.82 -10.71
N ILE A 75 20.91 5.02 -9.57
CA ILE A 75 20.42 5.89 -8.50
C ILE A 75 20.34 7.33 -8.96
N ASN A 76 21.42 7.85 -9.58
CA ASN A 76 21.48 9.21 -10.08
C ASN A 76 20.41 9.49 -11.14
N GLU A 77 20.22 8.57 -12.06
CA GLU A 77 19.12 8.64 -13.03
C GLU A 77 17.74 8.64 -12.35
N SER A 78 17.54 7.80 -11.36
CA SER A 78 16.27 7.75 -10.62
C SER A 78 15.98 9.07 -9.92
N ILE A 79 17.01 9.71 -9.35
CA ILE A 79 16.89 11.03 -8.72
C ILE A 79 16.56 12.12 -9.74
N LYS A 80 17.28 12.13 -10.88
CA LYS A 80 17.00 13.09 -11.97
C LYS A 80 15.57 12.94 -12.50
N LYS A 81 15.13 11.69 -12.73
CA LYS A 81 13.78 11.38 -13.19
C LYS A 81 12.71 11.79 -12.16
N TYR A 82 12.98 11.59 -10.85
CA TYR A 82 12.10 12.01 -9.76
C TYR A 82 11.97 13.54 -9.69
N ASN A 83 13.10 14.26 -9.75
CA ASN A 83 13.09 15.74 -9.73
C ASN A 83 12.34 16.31 -10.96
N ASN A 84 12.51 15.68 -12.13
CA ASN A 84 11.75 16.06 -13.31
C ASN A 84 10.25 15.82 -13.13
N ALA A 85 9.84 14.68 -12.57
CA ALA A 85 8.43 14.42 -12.26
C ALA A 85 7.86 15.43 -11.25
N LEU A 86 8.68 15.85 -10.26
CA LEU A 86 8.28 16.88 -9.30
C LEU A 86 8.11 18.27 -9.98
N ALA A 87 9.00 18.62 -10.92
CA ALA A 87 8.88 19.84 -11.72
C ALA A 87 7.58 19.81 -12.54
N MET A 88 7.30 18.69 -13.22
CA MET A 88 6.05 18.53 -13.99
C MET A 88 4.80 18.71 -13.13
N CYS A 89 4.81 18.24 -11.86
CA CYS A 89 3.70 18.49 -10.95
C CYS A 89 3.51 19.96 -10.62
N ARG A 90 4.62 20.74 -10.52
CA ARG A 90 4.57 22.19 -10.27
C ARG A 90 4.04 22.96 -11.48
N GLU A 91 4.29 22.44 -12.67
CA GLU A 91 3.84 23.00 -13.95
C GLU A 91 2.40 22.57 -14.32
N GLY A 92 1.75 21.74 -13.50
CA GLY A 92 0.38 21.28 -13.75
C GLY A 92 0.27 20.02 -14.63
N HIS A 93 1.41 19.43 -15.03
CA HIS A 93 1.45 18.21 -15.86
C HIS A 93 1.42 16.92 -15.02
N GLU A 94 0.43 16.78 -14.15
CA GLU A 94 0.36 15.73 -13.14
C GLU A 94 0.21 14.33 -13.69
N ASP A 95 -0.55 14.18 -14.79
CA ASP A 95 -0.75 12.88 -15.45
C ASP A 95 0.56 12.32 -16.00
N MET A 96 1.36 13.17 -16.64
CA MET A 96 2.67 12.80 -17.15
C MET A 96 3.64 12.49 -16.00
N ALA A 97 3.59 13.27 -14.93
CA ALA A 97 4.36 13.00 -13.72
C ALA A 97 3.99 11.64 -13.10
N ALA A 98 2.70 11.29 -13.03
CA ALA A 98 2.24 10.01 -12.49
C ALA A 98 2.75 8.82 -13.33
N ILE A 99 2.76 8.93 -14.65
CA ILE A 99 3.29 7.90 -15.56
C ILE A 99 4.80 7.72 -15.30
N ARG A 100 5.55 8.82 -15.24
CA ARG A 100 7.00 8.79 -14.97
C ARG A 100 7.30 8.21 -13.59
N LEU A 101 6.55 8.60 -12.56
CA LEU A 101 6.70 8.05 -11.21
C LEU A 101 6.47 6.54 -11.15
N LYS A 102 5.46 6.02 -11.84
CA LYS A 102 5.23 4.57 -11.93
C LYS A 102 6.44 3.85 -12.53
N LYS A 103 7.04 4.42 -13.60
CA LYS A 103 8.26 3.88 -14.22
C LYS A 103 9.47 3.94 -13.28
N ILE A 104 9.65 5.03 -12.55
CA ILE A 104 10.73 5.15 -11.56
C ILE A 104 10.56 4.11 -10.44
N LEU A 105 9.33 3.95 -9.93
CA LEU A 105 9.02 3.02 -8.85
C LEU A 105 9.13 1.54 -9.25
N SER A 106 9.00 1.22 -10.55
CA SER A 106 9.29 -0.14 -11.05
C SER A 106 10.81 -0.43 -11.06
N GLN A 107 11.64 0.59 -11.33
CA GLN A 107 13.11 0.49 -11.33
C GLN A 107 13.70 0.61 -9.91
N ASN A 108 13.12 1.47 -9.08
CA ASN A 108 13.54 1.68 -7.71
C ASN A 108 12.36 1.54 -6.73
N PRO A 109 12.00 0.30 -6.37
CA PRO A 109 10.82 0.01 -5.54
C PRO A 109 10.96 0.45 -4.08
N LYS A 110 12.15 0.86 -3.62
CA LYS A 110 12.39 1.35 -2.26
C LYS A 110 12.23 2.87 -2.13
N LEU A 111 12.03 3.61 -3.21
CA LEU A 111 11.93 5.07 -3.19
C LEU A 111 10.62 5.56 -2.57
N ILE A 112 10.59 5.73 -1.24
CA ILE A 112 9.38 6.13 -0.49
C ILE A 112 8.85 7.49 -0.96
N LYS A 113 9.73 8.46 -1.21
CA LYS A 113 9.33 9.79 -1.73
C LYS A 113 8.57 9.72 -3.05
N GLY A 114 8.92 8.76 -3.92
CA GLY A 114 8.21 8.52 -5.17
C GLY A 114 6.77 8.03 -4.94
N TYR A 115 6.57 7.14 -3.98
CA TYR A 115 5.23 6.70 -3.59
C TYR A 115 4.41 7.84 -2.97
N HIS A 116 5.03 8.70 -2.16
CA HIS A 116 4.34 9.86 -1.59
C HIS A 116 3.86 10.82 -2.66
N LEU A 117 4.75 11.19 -3.61
CA LEU A 117 4.38 12.09 -4.70
C LEU A 117 3.28 11.50 -5.59
N LEU A 118 3.40 10.22 -5.95
CA LEU A 118 2.36 9.54 -6.72
C LEU A 118 1.02 9.48 -5.98
N ALA A 119 1.05 9.23 -4.67
CA ALA A 119 -0.15 9.21 -3.85
C ALA A 119 -0.81 10.59 -3.76
N LEU A 120 -0.01 11.66 -3.62
CA LEU A 120 -0.52 13.04 -3.61
C LEU A 120 -1.23 13.41 -4.92
N ILE A 121 -0.66 13.04 -6.08
CA ILE A 121 -1.32 13.22 -7.37
C ILE A 121 -2.67 12.48 -7.41
N GLN A 122 -2.67 11.21 -6.96
CA GLN A 122 -3.88 10.40 -6.93
C GLN A 122 -4.95 10.95 -5.96
N MET A 123 -4.53 11.50 -4.82
CA MET A 123 -5.42 12.17 -3.85
C MET A 123 -6.01 13.45 -4.45
N LYS A 124 -5.19 14.27 -5.12
CA LYS A 124 -5.65 15.48 -5.81
C LYS A 124 -6.71 15.14 -6.88
N ASN A 125 -6.51 14.06 -7.62
CA ASN A 125 -7.45 13.57 -8.62
C ASN A 125 -8.63 12.78 -8.03
N GLN A 126 -8.81 12.78 -6.69
CA GLN A 126 -9.85 12.04 -5.97
C GLN A 126 -9.81 10.52 -6.18
N GLU A 127 -8.70 9.99 -6.66
CA GLU A 127 -8.45 8.57 -6.88
C GLU A 127 -8.07 7.84 -5.56
N TRP A 128 -8.88 8.00 -4.52
CA TRP A 128 -8.60 7.57 -3.14
C TRP A 128 -8.18 6.11 -3.02
N ASN A 129 -8.84 5.21 -3.77
CA ASN A 129 -8.51 3.78 -3.74
C ASN A 129 -7.14 3.47 -4.36
N LYS A 130 -6.71 4.25 -5.36
CA LYS A 130 -5.36 4.11 -5.95
C LYS A 130 -4.33 4.68 -4.99
N ALA A 131 -4.57 5.85 -4.41
CA ALA A 131 -3.72 6.47 -3.40
C ALA A 131 -3.47 5.53 -2.21
N ARG A 132 -4.53 4.92 -1.68
CA ARG A 132 -4.40 3.93 -0.60
C ARG A 132 -3.50 2.75 -0.99
N ARG A 133 -3.67 2.19 -2.20
CA ARG A 133 -2.81 1.09 -2.68
C ARG A 133 -1.35 1.52 -2.81
N THR A 134 -1.12 2.72 -3.31
CA THR A 134 0.22 3.31 -3.44
C THR A 134 0.86 3.52 -2.07
N LEU A 135 0.14 4.10 -1.11
CA LEU A 135 0.62 4.32 0.26
C LEU A 135 0.86 3.02 1.02
N LYS A 136 0.04 1.98 0.80
CA LYS A 136 0.31 0.65 1.37
C LYS A 136 1.64 0.07 0.88
N LYS A 137 2.07 0.35 -0.37
CA LYS A 137 3.40 -0.05 -0.85
C LYS A 137 4.50 0.69 -0.11
N ALA A 138 4.37 2.01 0.08
CA ALA A 138 5.30 2.80 0.90
C ALA A 138 5.38 2.28 2.34
N ALA A 139 4.25 1.97 2.96
CA ALA A 139 4.17 1.41 4.31
C ALA A 139 4.80 0.01 4.45
N ARG A 140 4.92 -0.76 3.38
CA ARG A 140 5.66 -2.04 3.40
C ARG A 140 7.17 -1.84 3.49
N ILE A 141 7.68 -0.72 2.95
CA ILE A 141 9.11 -0.36 3.02
C ILE A 141 9.42 0.17 4.42
N ASP A 142 8.64 1.15 4.88
CA ASP A 142 8.74 1.72 6.23
C ASP A 142 7.35 1.86 6.87
N LYS A 143 7.02 0.91 7.76
CA LYS A 143 5.72 0.85 8.44
C LYS A 143 5.46 2.02 9.38
N THR A 144 6.50 2.70 9.76
CA THR A 144 6.48 3.72 10.79
C THR A 144 6.67 5.12 10.23
N ASN A 145 6.76 5.27 8.92
CA ASN A 145 6.93 6.55 8.26
C ASN A 145 5.73 7.48 8.51
N THR A 146 5.97 8.64 9.19
CA THR A 146 4.89 9.59 9.59
C THR A 146 4.12 10.11 8.40
N THR A 147 4.85 10.46 7.34
CA THR A 147 4.23 11.02 6.15
C THR A 147 3.30 10.00 5.51
N THR A 148 3.76 8.74 5.38
CA THR A 148 2.92 7.64 4.88
C THR A 148 1.68 7.43 5.75
N LEU A 149 1.85 7.42 7.08
CA LEU A 149 0.74 7.21 8.01
C LEU A 149 -0.25 8.37 7.99
N ARG A 150 0.24 9.60 7.89
CA ARG A 150 -0.60 10.79 7.77
C ARG A 150 -1.44 10.75 6.49
N PHE A 151 -0.83 10.46 5.35
CA PHE A 151 -1.56 10.35 4.09
C PHE A 151 -2.55 9.17 4.07
N LEU A 152 -2.19 8.04 4.68
CA LEU A 152 -3.14 6.92 4.84
C LEU A 152 -4.35 7.32 5.68
N ARG A 153 -4.15 8.05 6.78
CA ARG A 153 -5.26 8.56 7.60
C ARG A 153 -6.17 9.47 6.79
N GLU A 154 -5.59 10.43 6.06
CA GLU A 154 -6.35 11.34 5.20
C GLU A 154 -7.19 10.58 4.15
N VAL A 155 -6.59 9.59 3.48
CA VAL A 155 -7.31 8.72 2.53
C VAL A 155 -8.40 7.89 3.21
N ASP A 156 -8.15 7.42 4.42
CA ASP A 156 -9.12 6.64 5.20
C ASP A 156 -10.31 7.51 5.64
N GLU A 157 -10.07 8.74 6.06
CA GLU A 157 -11.10 9.72 6.40
C GLU A 157 -11.99 10.03 5.20
N GLN A 158 -11.41 10.24 4.02
CA GLN A 158 -12.15 10.53 2.80
C GLN A 158 -12.97 9.35 2.28
N THR A 159 -12.54 8.13 2.55
CA THR A 159 -13.21 6.92 2.02
C THR A 159 -14.06 6.18 3.05
N GLY A 160 -14.02 6.58 4.32
CA GLY A 160 -14.71 5.88 5.41
C GLY A 160 -14.18 4.46 5.70
N VAL A 161 -13.02 4.10 5.14
CA VAL A 161 -12.43 2.76 5.27
C VAL A 161 -11.12 2.82 6.03
N THR A 162 -11.04 2.17 7.17
CA THR A 162 -9.81 2.11 7.98
C THR A 162 -8.79 1.16 7.35
N THR A 163 -7.59 1.66 7.10
CA THR A 163 -6.48 0.85 6.62
C THR A 163 -5.85 0.08 7.78
N LYS A 164 -6.16 -1.22 7.88
CA LYS A 164 -5.45 -2.11 8.81
C LYS A 164 -4.08 -2.43 8.23
N MET A 165 -3.03 -2.07 8.95
CA MET A 165 -1.68 -2.53 8.66
C MET A 165 -1.54 -3.96 9.16
N GLU A 166 -1.51 -4.93 8.24
CA GLU A 166 -1.25 -6.33 8.59
C GLU A 166 0.11 -6.45 9.28
N LYS A 167 0.09 -6.87 10.54
CA LYS A 167 1.28 -7.41 11.19
C LYS A 167 1.67 -8.65 10.37
N ARG A 168 2.81 -8.59 9.68
CA ARG A 168 3.37 -9.74 8.95
C ARG A 168 3.62 -10.85 9.97
N ARG A 169 2.66 -11.77 10.11
CA ARG A 169 2.85 -13.01 10.87
C ARG A 169 3.95 -13.79 10.16
N LYS A 170 5.15 -13.79 10.74
CA LYS A 170 6.08 -14.89 10.59
C LYS A 170 5.44 -16.06 11.37
N GLY A 171 4.86 -16.98 10.67
CA GLY A 171 4.29 -18.19 11.24
C GLY A 171 4.53 -19.33 10.27
N LEU A 172 5.68 -19.99 10.43
CA LEU A 172 5.75 -21.43 10.25
C LEU A 172 5.10 -22.03 11.50
N PHE A 173 4.06 -22.85 11.31
CA PHE A 173 3.42 -23.67 12.33
C PHE A 173 2.84 -22.93 13.55
N GLY A 174 1.54 -23.01 13.73
CA GLY A 174 0.89 -22.62 14.96
C GLY A 174 -0.59 -22.28 14.76
N ASN A 175 -1.41 -23.30 14.89
CA ASN A 175 -2.84 -23.22 15.18
C ASN A 175 -2.96 -22.59 16.58
N GLU A 176 -3.51 -21.37 16.69
CA GLU A 176 -3.94 -20.89 17.99
C GLU A 176 -5.14 -19.95 17.90
N LYS A 177 -6.05 -20.27 18.79
CA LYS A 177 -7.38 -19.75 19.04
C LYS A 177 -7.38 -18.26 19.40
N ASN A 178 -8.56 -17.66 19.19
CA ASN A 178 -9.00 -16.41 19.77
C ASN A 178 -8.61 -16.26 21.24
N GLU A 179 -7.99 -15.15 21.60
CA GLU A 179 -8.09 -14.60 22.93
C GLU A 179 -8.33 -13.09 22.86
N ASN A 180 -9.41 -12.71 23.53
CA ASN A 180 -9.79 -11.35 23.86
C ASN A 180 -8.69 -10.71 24.70
N ASP A 181 -8.17 -9.56 24.27
CA ASP A 181 -7.55 -8.62 25.20
C ASP A 181 -8.27 -7.29 25.14
N ASN A 182 -9.18 -7.17 26.11
CA ASN A 182 -9.69 -5.91 26.60
C ASN A 182 -8.58 -5.21 27.40
N ILE A 183 -8.10 -4.06 26.95
CA ILE A 183 -7.48 -3.07 27.83
C ILE A 183 -7.89 -1.68 27.34
N SER A 184 -8.73 -1.05 28.18
CA SER A 184 -8.84 0.35 28.56
C SER A 184 -9.03 1.44 27.50
N GLY A 185 -10.28 1.93 27.39
CA GLY A 185 -10.57 3.33 27.70
C GLY A 185 -10.25 4.36 26.62
N GLU A 186 -10.97 4.31 25.50
CA GLU A 186 -11.38 5.54 24.84
C GLU A 186 -12.65 5.24 24.04
N ILE A 187 -13.75 5.89 24.41
CA ILE A 187 -15.05 5.73 23.76
C ILE A 187 -14.98 6.41 22.40
N VAL A 188 -14.56 5.66 21.38
CA VAL A 188 -14.74 6.07 19.99
C VAL A 188 -16.12 5.60 19.57
N VAL A 189 -17.05 6.53 19.51
CA VAL A 189 -18.36 6.35 18.88
C VAL A 189 -18.11 5.94 17.42
N ARG A 190 -18.29 4.66 17.14
CA ARG A 190 -18.23 4.13 15.77
C ARG A 190 -19.55 4.43 15.09
N PRO A 191 -19.59 5.20 13.99
CA PRO A 191 -20.76 5.16 13.14
C PRO A 191 -20.90 3.74 12.60
N SER A 192 -22.11 3.18 12.69
CA SER A 192 -22.45 1.85 12.20
C SER A 192 -22.04 1.72 10.75
N SER A 193 -21.03 0.88 10.48
CA SER A 193 -20.60 0.59 9.12
C SER A 193 -21.73 -0.18 8.43
N TYR A 194 -22.45 0.47 7.54
CA TYR A 194 -23.29 -0.19 6.55
C TYR A 194 -22.33 -1.07 5.69
N LYS A 195 -22.37 -2.37 5.94
CA LYS A 195 -21.62 -3.34 5.17
C LYS A 195 -22.30 -3.47 3.82
N GLU A 196 -21.85 -2.69 2.85
CA GLU A 196 -22.30 -2.80 1.47
C GLU A 196 -22.06 -4.25 1.01
N ARG A 197 -23.15 -5.02 0.88
CA ARG A 197 -23.09 -6.38 0.34
C ARG A 197 -22.52 -6.29 -1.06
N SER A 198 -21.42 -6.99 -1.29
CA SER A 198 -20.79 -7.11 -2.58
C SER A 198 -21.85 -7.38 -3.66
N LYS A 199 -21.89 -6.57 -4.72
CA LYS A 199 -22.81 -6.70 -5.87
C LYS A 199 -22.74 -8.09 -6.51
N ILE A 200 -21.63 -8.80 -6.33
CA ILE A 200 -21.40 -10.18 -6.75
C ILE A 200 -22.30 -11.16 -5.99
N SER A 201 -22.52 -10.96 -4.68
CA SER A 201 -23.41 -11.83 -3.87
C SER A 201 -24.87 -11.68 -4.29
N LEU A 202 -25.30 -10.49 -4.66
CA LEU A 202 -26.65 -10.24 -5.19
C LEU A 202 -26.87 -10.93 -6.56
N PHE A 203 -25.86 -10.90 -7.43
CA PHE A 203 -25.92 -11.57 -8.73
C PHE A 203 -26.06 -13.08 -8.58
N PHE A 204 -25.27 -13.71 -7.71
CA PHE A 204 -25.38 -15.16 -7.46
C PHE A 204 -26.72 -15.57 -6.85
N THR A 205 -27.31 -14.79 -5.96
CA THR A 205 -28.63 -15.09 -5.38
C THR A 205 -29.76 -14.97 -6.40
N THR A 206 -29.70 -14.00 -7.32
CA THR A 206 -30.68 -13.85 -8.39
C THR A 206 -30.58 -14.97 -9.43
N VAL A 207 -29.38 -15.37 -9.83
CA VAL A 207 -29.14 -16.48 -10.76
C VAL A 207 -29.61 -17.82 -10.14
N LEU A 208 -29.32 -18.06 -8.86
CA LEU A 208 -29.78 -19.26 -8.15
C LEU A 208 -31.31 -19.31 -8.02
N GLY A 209 -31.96 -18.18 -7.74
CA GLY A 209 -33.42 -18.07 -7.70
C GLY A 209 -34.06 -18.33 -9.05
N PHE A 210 -33.47 -17.84 -10.14
CA PHE A 210 -33.96 -18.07 -11.49
C PHE A 210 -33.85 -19.57 -11.91
N ALA A 211 -32.72 -20.20 -11.59
CA ALA A 211 -32.50 -21.63 -11.84
C ALA A 211 -33.49 -22.51 -11.07
N ALA A 212 -33.74 -22.19 -9.78
CA ALA A 212 -34.72 -22.94 -8.97
C ALA A 212 -36.15 -22.72 -9.48
N GLY A 213 -36.53 -21.51 -9.92
CA GLY A 213 -37.81 -21.21 -10.53
C GLY A 213 -38.03 -21.96 -11.84
N ALA A 214 -37.02 -22.01 -12.71
CA ALA A 214 -37.08 -22.77 -13.98
C ALA A 214 -37.20 -24.26 -13.74
N ALA A 215 -36.50 -24.82 -12.75
CA ALA A 215 -36.60 -26.23 -12.39
C ALA A 215 -38.00 -26.59 -11.82
N ALA A 216 -38.57 -25.72 -10.98
CA ALA A 216 -39.93 -25.88 -10.46
C ALA A 216 -40.98 -25.82 -11.57
N PHE A 217 -40.84 -24.88 -12.50
CA PHE A 217 -41.69 -24.78 -13.67
C PHE A 217 -41.64 -26.05 -14.53
N TRP A 218 -40.45 -26.56 -14.79
CA TRP A 218 -40.23 -27.75 -15.60
C TRP A 218 -40.83 -29.00 -14.96
N LEU A 219 -40.73 -29.17 -13.65
CA LEU A 219 -41.21 -30.32 -12.90
C LEU A 219 -42.72 -30.31 -12.60
N LEU A 220 -43.31 -29.11 -12.38
CA LEU A 220 -44.70 -29.01 -11.90
C LEU A 220 -45.68 -28.58 -13.02
N VAL A 221 -45.29 -27.63 -13.84
CA VAL A 221 -46.21 -27.03 -14.83
C VAL A 221 -46.22 -27.81 -16.16
N LEU A 222 -45.08 -28.27 -16.66
CA LEU A 222 -44.96 -28.97 -17.93
C LEU A 222 -45.73 -30.31 -17.94
N PRO A 223 -45.70 -31.15 -16.90
CA PRO A 223 -46.51 -32.38 -16.86
C PRO A 223 -48.01 -32.09 -16.81
N ALA A 224 -48.43 -31.05 -16.07
CA ALA A 224 -49.86 -30.69 -15.97
C ALA A 224 -50.43 -30.25 -17.32
N VAL A 225 -49.70 -29.36 -18.03
CA VAL A 225 -50.10 -28.88 -19.36
C VAL A 225 -50.16 -30.05 -20.38
N LYS A 226 -49.19 -30.97 -20.34
CA LYS A 226 -49.20 -32.14 -21.20
C LYS A 226 -50.43 -33.03 -20.96
N GLN A 227 -50.83 -33.27 -19.70
CA GLN A 227 -52.01 -34.06 -19.37
C GLN A 227 -53.29 -33.41 -19.87
N ASP A 228 -53.41 -32.08 -19.80
CA ASP A 228 -54.61 -31.38 -20.32
C ASP A 228 -54.69 -31.44 -21.85
N ILE A 229 -53.57 -31.32 -22.56
CA ILE A 229 -53.51 -31.48 -24.01
C ILE A 229 -53.90 -32.91 -24.43
N TYR A 230 -53.40 -33.93 -23.73
CA TYR A 230 -53.80 -35.33 -24.02
C TYR A 230 -55.27 -35.62 -23.73
N ARG A 231 -55.84 -35.00 -22.67
CA ARG A 231 -57.28 -35.12 -22.38
C ARG A 231 -58.15 -34.50 -23.47
N GLN A 232 -57.79 -33.29 -23.94
CA GLN A 232 -58.52 -32.63 -25.01
C GLN A 232 -58.41 -33.39 -26.33
N ALA A 233 -57.22 -33.90 -26.68
CA ALA A 233 -57.05 -34.70 -27.91
C ALA A 233 -57.87 -36.02 -27.86
N ASN A 234 -57.92 -36.69 -26.75
CA ASN A 234 -58.73 -37.89 -26.59
C ASN A 234 -60.25 -37.61 -26.66
N GLN A 235 -60.74 -36.51 -26.19
CA GLN A 235 -62.16 -36.14 -26.30
C GLN A 235 -62.56 -35.80 -27.73
N GLN A 236 -61.70 -35.36 -28.61
CA GLN A 236 -61.95 -35.07 -30.01
C GLN A 236 -61.99 -36.37 -30.87
N ILE A 237 -61.41 -37.46 -30.41
CA ILE A 237 -61.40 -38.75 -31.15
C ILE A 237 -62.64 -39.56 -30.86
N ILE A 238 -63.39 -39.25 -29.80
CA ILE A 238 -64.60 -40.02 -29.36
C ILE A 238 -65.91 -39.39 -29.87
N GLN A 239 -65.89 -38.25 -30.52
CA GLN A 239 -66.97 -37.61 -31.31
C GLN A 239 -66.87 -37.96 -32.81
#